data_6c5ec831fb2a6074969ce74d3a7d3946
#
_entry.id   6c5ec831fb2a6074969ce74d3a7d3946
#
_cell.length_a   1.000
_cell.length_b   1.000
_cell.length_c   1.000
_cell.angle_alpha   90.00
_cell.angle_beta   90.00
_cell.angle_gamma   90.00
#
_symmetry.space_group_name_H-M   'P 1'
#
loop_
_entity.id
_entity.type
_entity.pdbx_description
1 polymer ?
#
loop_
_entity_poly.entity_id
_entity_poly.type
_entity_poly.pdbx_seq_one_letter_code
_entity_poly.pdbx_strand_id
1 'polypeptide(L)'
;MPYSDLLLNKKESIERCISQVRKYYAAPSTLPFEEDHLKQDAIAINLQRACEQCIDLANHTIKSRKLGLPKDSRESFTLLSAAGVIPHELARRLEGMVGFRNVLVHEYQRMDIALMIAVIEHHLDDLVAFSTCILKEFSDDATT
;
A
#
# COMPACT_ATOMS: atom_id res chain seq x y z
N MET A 1 23.15 -11.17 2.32
CA MET A 1 22.10 -10.43 3.03
C MET A 1 20.80 -11.17 2.91
N PRO A 2 20.20 -11.52 4.05
CA PRO A 2 18.90 -12.20 4.04
C PRO A 2 17.79 -11.32 3.48
N TYR A 3 17.89 -10.01 3.74
CA TYR A 3 17.02 -9.03 3.11
C TYR A 3 17.83 -8.25 2.11
N SER A 4 17.25 -8.00 0.95
CA SER A 4 17.84 -7.00 0.07
C SER A 4 17.57 -5.63 0.69
N ASP A 5 18.45 -4.69 0.42
CA ASP A 5 18.22 -3.30 0.78
C ASP A 5 16.92 -2.79 0.15
N LEU A 6 16.54 -3.38 -0.99
CA LEU A 6 15.29 -3.06 -1.66
C LEU A 6 14.07 -3.27 -0.75
N LEU A 7 14.00 -4.44 -0.07
CA LEU A 7 12.87 -4.76 0.82
C LEU A 7 12.78 -3.76 1.97
N LEU A 8 13.90 -3.48 2.60
CA LEU A 8 13.93 -2.53 3.73
C LEU A 8 13.59 -1.12 3.28
N ASN A 9 14.12 -0.68 2.16
CA ASN A 9 13.84 0.65 1.63
C ASN A 9 12.37 0.81 1.26
N LYS A 10 11.76 -0.20 0.66
CA LYS A 10 10.34 -0.17 0.31
C LYS A 10 9.48 -0.12 1.56
N LYS A 11 9.81 -0.93 2.58
CA LYS A 11 9.08 -0.92 3.84
C LYS A 11 9.16 0.45 4.51
N GLU A 12 10.35 1.02 4.61
CA GLU A 12 10.54 2.35 5.19
C GLU A 12 9.77 3.42 4.41
N SER A 13 9.76 3.33 3.09
CA SER A 13 9.03 4.27 2.24
C SER A 13 7.53 4.18 2.48
N ILE A 14 6.98 2.96 2.60
CA ILE A 14 5.56 2.76 2.93
C ILE A 14 5.25 3.40 4.27
N GLU A 15 6.02 3.10 5.31
CA GLU A 15 5.78 3.62 6.65
C GLU A 15 5.87 5.14 6.68
N ARG A 16 6.84 5.72 5.98
CA ARG A 16 6.99 7.17 5.90
C ARG A 16 5.79 7.81 5.21
N CYS A 17 5.33 7.25 4.09
CA CYS A 17 4.17 7.78 3.40
C CYS A 17 2.91 7.73 4.26
N ILE A 18 2.71 6.62 4.99
CA ILE A 18 1.57 6.46 5.90
C ILE A 18 1.66 7.48 7.04
N SER A 19 2.85 7.67 7.61
CA SER A 19 3.07 8.66 8.66
C SER A 19 2.75 10.07 8.17
N GLN A 20 3.15 10.40 6.94
CA GLN A 20 2.86 11.69 6.32
C GLN A 20 1.36 11.90 6.14
N VAL A 21 0.66 10.86 5.67
CA VAL A 21 -0.80 10.93 5.51
C VAL A 21 -1.46 11.27 6.84
N ARG A 22 -1.10 10.56 7.89
CA ARG A 22 -1.66 10.78 9.23
C ARG A 22 -1.35 12.16 9.75
N LYS A 23 -0.12 12.62 9.55
CA LYS A 23 0.32 13.95 9.98
C LYS A 23 -0.48 15.04 9.27
N TYR A 24 -0.61 14.94 7.95
CA TYR A 24 -1.33 15.94 7.18
C TYR A 24 -2.83 15.94 7.51
N TYR A 25 -3.41 14.76 7.67
CA TYR A 25 -4.82 14.63 8.00
C TYR A 25 -5.15 15.26 9.35
N ALA A 26 -4.28 15.09 10.33
CA ALA A 26 -4.45 15.62 11.67
C ALA A 26 -4.08 17.11 11.80
N ALA A 27 -3.37 17.66 10.82
CA ALA A 27 -2.90 19.04 10.90
C ALA A 27 -4.08 20.03 10.94
N PRO A 28 -4.01 21.07 11.79
CA PRO A 28 -5.07 22.07 11.84
C PRO A 28 -5.25 22.75 10.48
N SER A 29 -6.51 23.04 10.14
CA SER A 29 -6.85 23.75 8.91
C SER A 29 -8.04 24.64 9.20
N THR A 30 -8.10 25.78 8.49
CA THR A 30 -9.27 26.69 8.55
C THR A 30 -10.41 26.18 7.69
N LEU A 31 -10.16 25.17 6.86
CA LEU A 31 -11.15 24.60 5.94
C LEU A 31 -11.52 23.18 6.38
N PRO A 32 -12.78 22.77 6.16
CA PRO A 32 -13.11 21.35 6.27
C PRO A 32 -12.29 20.54 5.25
N PHE A 33 -12.06 19.27 5.54
CA PHE A 33 -11.25 18.44 4.65
C PHE A 33 -11.77 18.42 3.22
N GLU A 34 -13.08 18.43 3.04
CA GLU A 34 -13.73 18.39 1.72
C GLU A 34 -13.40 19.62 0.87
N GLU A 35 -13.00 20.71 1.50
CA GLU A 35 -12.67 21.98 0.82
C GLU A 35 -11.16 22.26 0.82
N ASP A 36 -10.39 21.49 1.55
CA ASP A 36 -8.94 21.70 1.69
C ASP A 36 -8.19 20.93 0.62
N HIS A 37 -8.14 21.50 -0.58
CA HIS A 37 -7.52 20.85 -1.73
C HIS A 37 -6.01 20.64 -1.56
N LEU A 38 -5.32 21.56 -0.91
CA LEU A 38 -3.90 21.42 -0.64
C LEU A 38 -3.63 20.17 0.22
N LYS A 39 -4.41 20.02 1.29
CA LYS A 39 -4.29 18.86 2.17
C LYS A 39 -4.65 17.58 1.43
N GLN A 40 -5.73 17.59 0.65
CA GLN A 40 -6.13 16.43 -0.15
C GLN A 40 -5.01 16.01 -1.11
N ASP A 41 -4.41 16.95 -1.81
CA ASP A 41 -3.39 16.65 -2.81
C ASP A 41 -2.12 16.09 -2.15
N ALA A 42 -1.71 16.66 -1.01
CA ALA A 42 -0.55 16.15 -0.27
C ALA A 42 -0.78 14.72 0.23
N ILE A 43 -1.99 14.44 0.71
CA ILE A 43 -2.37 13.10 1.15
C ILE A 43 -2.43 12.14 -0.05
N ALA A 44 -3.06 12.57 -1.14
CA ALA A 44 -3.23 11.74 -2.32
C ALA A 44 -1.90 11.22 -2.88
N ILE A 45 -0.89 12.09 -2.98
CA ILE A 45 0.41 11.66 -3.53
C ILE A 45 1.10 10.65 -2.59
N ASN A 46 0.94 10.81 -1.28
CA ASN A 46 1.52 9.86 -0.33
C ASN A 46 0.78 8.53 -0.34
N LEU A 47 -0.56 8.54 -0.46
CA LEU A 47 -1.34 7.31 -0.62
C LEU A 47 -0.95 6.56 -1.89
N GLN A 48 -0.80 7.30 -2.99
CA GLN A 48 -0.38 6.72 -4.25
C GLN A 48 0.99 6.04 -4.12
N ARG A 49 1.96 6.74 -3.55
CA ARG A 49 3.31 6.22 -3.34
C ARG A 49 3.30 4.97 -2.47
N ALA A 50 2.55 4.99 -1.37
CA ALA A 50 2.46 3.83 -0.49
C ALA A 50 1.87 2.61 -1.20
N CYS A 51 0.79 2.80 -1.96
CA CYS A 51 0.17 1.73 -2.72
C CYS A 51 1.13 1.16 -3.77
N GLU A 52 1.84 2.04 -4.48
CA GLU A 52 2.79 1.61 -5.51
C GLU A 52 3.97 0.84 -4.93
N GLN A 53 4.46 1.23 -3.75
CA GLN A 53 5.51 0.47 -3.07
C GLN A 53 5.01 -0.92 -2.66
N CYS A 54 3.77 -1.03 -2.22
CA CYS A 54 3.18 -2.34 -1.91
C CYS A 54 3.09 -3.22 -3.15
N ILE A 55 2.66 -2.67 -4.27
CA ILE A 55 2.57 -3.41 -5.53
C ILE A 55 3.96 -3.88 -5.98
N ASP A 56 4.97 -3.02 -5.86
CA ASP A 56 6.35 -3.36 -6.20
C ASP A 56 6.86 -4.52 -5.33
N LEU A 57 6.60 -4.47 -4.02
CA LEU A 57 6.96 -5.55 -3.11
C LEU A 57 6.25 -6.85 -3.46
N ALA A 58 4.97 -6.76 -3.81
CA ALA A 58 4.20 -7.94 -4.20
C ALA A 58 4.82 -8.59 -5.43
N ASN A 59 5.12 -7.80 -6.44
CA ASN A 59 5.70 -8.31 -7.70
C ASN A 59 7.10 -8.87 -7.49
N HIS A 60 7.90 -8.22 -6.65
CA HIS A 60 9.23 -8.71 -6.30
C HIS A 60 9.15 -10.09 -5.63
N THR A 61 8.22 -10.25 -4.69
CA THR A 61 8.04 -11.51 -3.96
C THR A 61 7.58 -12.62 -4.89
N ILE A 62 6.63 -12.32 -5.77
CA ILE A 62 6.11 -13.27 -6.76
C ILE A 62 7.24 -13.78 -7.65
N LYS A 63 8.08 -12.87 -8.14
CA LYS A 63 9.22 -13.22 -8.98
C LYS A 63 10.23 -14.06 -8.21
N SER A 64 10.57 -13.64 -7.00
CA SER A 64 11.56 -14.28 -6.15
C SER A 64 11.14 -15.70 -5.74
N ARG A 65 9.85 -15.90 -5.49
CA ARG A 65 9.29 -17.20 -5.07
C ARG A 65 8.69 -17.99 -6.23
N LYS A 66 8.72 -17.45 -7.44
CA LYS A 66 8.19 -18.12 -8.64
C LYS A 66 6.72 -18.51 -8.49
N LEU A 67 5.91 -17.55 -8.09
CA LEU A 67 4.51 -17.79 -7.78
C LEU A 67 3.56 -17.62 -8.98
N GLY A 68 4.10 -17.26 -10.14
CA GLY A 68 3.32 -17.11 -11.35
C GLY A 68 3.55 -15.76 -12.04
N LEU A 69 2.68 -15.47 -12.99
CA LEU A 69 2.72 -14.21 -13.75
C LEU A 69 1.39 -13.49 -13.55
N PRO A 70 1.34 -12.47 -12.71
CA PRO A 70 0.09 -11.75 -12.50
C PRO A 70 -0.32 -10.97 -13.75
N LYS A 71 -1.60 -10.97 -14.07
CA LYS A 71 -2.15 -10.21 -15.19
C LYS A 71 -2.24 -8.73 -14.88
N ASP A 72 -2.43 -8.41 -13.61
CA ASP A 72 -2.57 -7.04 -13.14
C ASP A 72 -2.15 -6.98 -11.66
N SER A 73 -2.20 -5.79 -11.09
CA SER A 73 -1.76 -5.60 -9.71
C SER A 73 -2.66 -6.28 -8.69
N ARG A 74 -3.96 -6.44 -8.99
CA ARG A 74 -4.87 -7.16 -8.09
C ARG A 74 -4.49 -8.63 -8.02
N GLU A 75 -4.19 -9.24 -9.14
CA GLU A 75 -3.80 -10.65 -9.19
C GLU A 75 -2.51 -10.91 -8.42
N SER A 76 -1.62 -9.92 -8.33
CA SER A 76 -0.41 -10.05 -7.52
C SER A 76 -0.75 -10.42 -6.08
N PHE A 77 -1.74 -9.76 -5.48
CA PHE A 77 -2.15 -10.06 -4.11
C PHE A 77 -2.87 -11.40 -4.00
N THR A 78 -3.64 -11.76 -5.03
CA THR A 78 -4.28 -13.08 -5.09
C THR A 78 -3.23 -14.20 -5.07
N LEU A 79 -2.18 -14.07 -5.86
CA LEU A 79 -1.11 -15.07 -5.93
C LEU A 79 -0.38 -15.20 -4.59
N LEU A 80 -0.11 -14.08 -3.92
CA LEU A 80 0.55 -14.11 -2.62
C LEU A 80 -0.32 -14.79 -1.57
N SER A 81 -1.63 -14.55 -1.59
CA SER A 81 -2.55 -15.20 -0.68
C SER A 81 -2.64 -16.70 -0.94
N ALA A 82 -2.70 -17.09 -2.20
CA ALA A 82 -2.75 -18.51 -2.58
C ALA A 82 -1.49 -19.26 -2.12
N ALA A 83 -0.35 -18.58 -2.08
CA ALA A 83 0.91 -19.16 -1.64
C ALA A 83 1.11 -19.09 -0.12
N GLY A 84 0.17 -18.51 0.61
CA GLY A 84 0.26 -18.39 2.06
C GLY A 84 1.19 -17.29 2.56
N VAL A 85 1.63 -16.39 1.68
CA VAL A 85 2.53 -15.29 2.06
C VAL A 85 1.79 -14.24 2.88
N ILE A 86 0.53 -13.98 2.52
CA ILE A 86 -0.33 -13.03 3.25
C ILE A 86 -1.67 -13.69 3.56
N PRO A 87 -2.36 -13.24 4.63
CA PRO A 87 -3.70 -13.72 4.92
C PRO A 87 -4.67 -13.37 3.79
N HIS A 88 -5.63 -14.25 3.57
CA HIS A 88 -6.61 -14.08 2.50
C HIS A 88 -7.43 -12.78 2.65
N GLU A 89 -7.81 -12.45 3.86
CA GLU A 89 -8.58 -11.22 4.13
C GLU A 89 -7.77 -9.97 3.81
N LEU A 90 -6.47 -9.98 4.15
CA LEU A 90 -5.59 -8.86 3.82
C LEU A 90 -5.46 -8.71 2.30
N ALA A 91 -5.34 -9.82 1.58
CA ALA A 91 -5.26 -9.79 0.12
C ALA A 91 -6.48 -9.11 -0.49
N ARG A 92 -7.67 -9.40 0.02
CA ARG A 92 -8.90 -8.77 -0.47
C ARG A 92 -8.91 -7.27 -0.27
N ARG A 93 -8.46 -6.82 0.91
CA ARG A 93 -8.39 -5.38 1.19
C ARG A 93 -7.35 -4.69 0.31
N LEU A 94 -6.23 -5.36 0.04
CA LEU A 94 -5.20 -4.82 -0.84
C LEU A 94 -5.67 -4.77 -2.30
N GLU A 95 -6.46 -5.72 -2.74
CA GLU A 95 -7.08 -5.67 -4.06
C GLU A 95 -7.99 -4.43 -4.19
N GLY A 96 -8.73 -4.11 -3.14
CA GLY A 96 -9.52 -2.88 -3.09
C GLY A 96 -8.64 -1.63 -3.14
N MET A 97 -7.49 -1.67 -2.49
CA MET A 97 -6.53 -0.56 -2.53
C MET A 97 -5.95 -0.34 -3.92
N VAL A 98 -5.79 -1.39 -4.72
CA VAL A 98 -5.37 -1.26 -6.11
C VAL A 98 -6.40 -0.43 -6.89
N GLY A 99 -7.68 -0.71 -6.70
CA GLY A 99 -8.74 0.07 -7.33
C GLY A 99 -8.68 1.54 -6.92
N PHE A 100 -8.48 1.80 -5.66
CA PHE A 100 -8.34 3.15 -5.14
C PHE A 100 -7.12 3.87 -5.76
N ARG A 101 -5.97 3.20 -5.83
CA ARG A 101 -4.77 3.75 -6.46
C ARG A 101 -5.00 4.08 -7.92
N ASN A 102 -5.75 3.25 -8.63
CA ASN A 102 -6.06 3.51 -10.03
C ASN A 102 -6.88 4.80 -10.20
N VAL A 103 -7.83 5.07 -9.30
CA VAL A 103 -8.57 6.33 -9.31
C VAL A 103 -7.64 7.51 -9.03
N LEU A 104 -6.75 7.38 -8.05
CA LEU A 104 -5.77 8.43 -7.74
C LEU A 104 -4.92 8.81 -8.95
N VAL A 105 -4.49 7.81 -9.72
CA VAL A 105 -3.58 8.03 -10.86
C VAL A 105 -4.32 8.51 -12.10
N HIS A 106 -5.48 7.92 -12.39
CA HIS A 106 -6.14 8.11 -13.69
C HIS A 106 -7.38 9.00 -13.65
N GLU A 107 -8.02 9.14 -12.49
CA GLU A 107 -9.29 9.85 -12.37
C GLU A 107 -9.38 10.67 -11.08
N TYR A 108 -8.28 11.29 -10.69
CA TYR A 108 -8.24 12.02 -9.40
C TYR A 108 -9.33 13.08 -9.27
N GLN A 109 -9.69 13.75 -10.36
CA GLN A 109 -10.75 14.77 -10.33
C GLN A 109 -12.11 14.17 -9.96
N ARG A 110 -12.28 12.88 -10.11
CA ARG A 110 -13.52 12.17 -9.77
C ARG A 110 -13.42 11.42 -8.45
N MET A 111 -12.38 11.70 -7.66
CA MET A 111 -12.19 11.05 -6.38
C MET A 111 -13.36 11.34 -5.45
N ASP A 112 -13.95 10.29 -4.93
CA ASP A 112 -14.94 10.38 -3.87
C ASP A 112 -14.22 10.70 -2.57
N ILE A 113 -14.43 11.89 -2.04
CA ILE A 113 -13.74 12.35 -0.83
C ILE A 113 -14.14 11.49 0.38
N ALA A 114 -15.38 11.02 0.44
CA ALA A 114 -15.80 10.11 1.50
C ALA A 114 -14.99 8.80 1.46
N LEU A 115 -14.70 8.29 0.26
CA LEU A 115 -13.86 7.11 0.12
C LEU A 115 -12.43 7.40 0.56
N MET A 116 -11.88 8.54 0.19
CA MET A 116 -10.53 8.94 0.63
C MET A 116 -10.46 9.00 2.16
N ILE A 117 -11.45 9.60 2.81
CA ILE A 117 -11.52 9.68 4.27
C ILE A 117 -11.58 8.27 4.87
N ALA A 118 -12.41 7.39 4.30
CA ALA A 118 -12.51 6.00 4.78
C ALA A 118 -11.18 5.26 4.68
N VAL A 119 -10.44 5.46 3.60
CA VAL A 119 -9.10 4.88 3.44
C VAL A 119 -8.15 5.41 4.50
N ILE A 120 -8.13 6.72 4.72
CA ILE A 120 -7.27 7.34 5.72
C ILE A 120 -7.58 6.82 7.13
N GLU A 121 -8.85 6.71 7.46
CA GLU A 121 -9.27 6.36 8.83
C GLU A 121 -9.25 4.87 9.12
N HIS A 122 -9.39 4.01 8.10
CA HIS A 122 -9.60 2.58 8.35
C HIS A 122 -8.67 1.64 7.60
N HIS A 123 -7.92 2.09 6.60
CA HIS A 123 -7.18 1.17 5.73
C HIS A 123 -5.67 1.39 5.64
N LEU A 124 -5.13 2.38 6.33
CA LEU A 124 -3.68 2.63 6.27
C LEU A 124 -2.87 1.48 6.86
N ASP A 125 -3.38 0.86 7.93
CA ASP A 125 -2.67 -0.23 8.60
C ASP A 125 -2.54 -1.47 7.69
N ASP A 126 -3.42 -1.63 6.71
CA ASP A 126 -3.33 -2.76 5.77
C ASP A 126 -2.03 -2.71 4.97
N LEU A 127 -1.60 -1.51 4.58
CA LEU A 127 -0.36 -1.35 3.82
C LEU A 127 0.86 -1.68 4.67
N VAL A 128 0.86 -1.26 5.93
CA VAL A 128 1.94 -1.57 6.87
C VAL A 128 1.94 -3.07 7.18
N ALA A 129 0.77 -3.66 7.42
CA ALA A 129 0.64 -5.09 7.68
C ALA A 129 1.17 -5.91 6.51
N PHE A 130 0.90 -5.49 5.28
CA PHE A 130 1.42 -6.15 4.09
C PHE A 130 2.96 -6.14 4.10
N SER A 131 3.57 -4.98 4.31
CA SER A 131 5.03 -4.88 4.31
C SER A 131 5.65 -5.75 5.39
N THR A 132 4.99 -5.89 6.54
CA THR A 132 5.44 -6.75 7.62
C THR A 132 5.38 -8.22 7.21
N CYS A 133 4.31 -8.64 6.54
CA CYS A 133 4.20 -10.01 6.01
C CYS A 133 5.31 -10.33 5.02
N ILE A 134 5.62 -9.39 4.12
CA ILE A 134 6.68 -9.59 3.14
C ILE A 134 8.04 -9.70 3.82
N LEU A 135 8.32 -8.82 4.77
CA LEU A 135 9.59 -8.87 5.50
C LEU A 135 9.73 -10.20 6.23
N LYS A 136 8.66 -10.69 6.85
CA LYS A 136 8.65 -11.98 7.52
C LYS A 136 8.91 -13.13 6.56
N GLU A 137 8.32 -13.09 5.37
CA GLU A 137 8.51 -14.12 4.34
C GLU A 137 9.99 -14.28 3.99
N PHE A 138 10.71 -13.17 3.84
CA PHE A 138 12.12 -13.20 3.51
C PHE A 138 13.04 -13.36 4.73
N SER A 139 12.56 -13.08 5.93
CA SER A 139 13.35 -13.26 7.15
C SER A 139 13.62 -14.75 7.42
N ASP A 140 12.72 -15.62 6.98
CA ASP A 140 12.90 -17.07 7.14
C ASP A 140 14.13 -17.56 6.36
N ASP A 141 14.52 -16.85 5.31
CA ASP A 141 15.73 -17.15 4.55
C ASP A 141 17.00 -16.89 5.37
N ALA A 142 16.93 -15.99 6.34
CA ALA A 142 18.06 -15.61 7.18
C ALA A 142 18.47 -16.70 8.15
N THR A 143 17.58 -17.64 8.46
CA THR A 143 17.81 -18.69 9.43
C THR A 143 18.32 -19.98 8.81
N THR A 144 18.36 -20.04 7.50
CA THR A 144 18.87 -21.19 6.77
C THR A 144 20.28 -20.97 6.29
#